data_d8140f6621d74aa4dd9ee477deb0713c
#
_entry.id   d8140f6621d74aa4dd9ee477deb0713c
#
_cell.length_a   1.000
_cell.length_b   1.000
_cell.length_c   1.000
_cell.angle_alpha   90.00
_cell.angle_beta   90.00
_cell.angle_gamma   90.00
#
_symmetry.space_group_name_H-M   'P 1'
#
loop_
_entity.id
_entity.type
_entity.pdbx_description
1 polymer ?
#
loop_
_entity_poly.entity_id
_entity_poly.type
_entity_poly.pdbx_seq_one_letter_code
_entity_poly.pdbx_strand_id
1 'polypeptide(L)' 'MSKERLLLVGAGGFGRVVSELARQSFDCAFVDDGVEVGTIICDIPVIGQ' A
#
# COMPACT_ATOMS: atom_id res chain seq x y z
N MET A 1 10.10 16.76 -7.97
CA MET A 1 10.54 16.11 -6.72
C MET A 1 9.78 14.82 -6.53
N SER A 2 10.45 13.79 -6.06
CA SER A 2 9.82 12.50 -5.81
C SER A 2 9.08 12.52 -4.47
N LYS A 3 8.00 11.75 -4.40
CA LYS A 3 7.25 11.56 -3.16
C LYS A 3 8.06 10.74 -2.17
N GLU A 4 7.84 10.95 -0.89
CA GLU A 4 8.39 10.08 0.13
C GLU A 4 7.72 8.71 0.06
N ARG A 5 8.47 7.69 0.47
CA ARG A 5 7.95 6.32 0.49
C ARG A 5 7.20 6.06 1.79
N LEU A 6 6.06 5.39 1.68
CA LEU A 6 5.24 5.03 2.82
C LEU A 6 4.90 3.54 2.74
N LEU A 7 5.22 2.80 3.78
CA LEU A 7 4.90 1.40 3.87
C LEU A 7 3.61 1.24 4.68
N LEU A 8 2.61 0.61 4.06
CA LEU A 8 1.31 0.39 4.66
C LEU A 8 1.22 -1.06 5.14
N VAL A 9 1.01 -1.25 6.42
CA VAL A 9 0.88 -2.59 7.01
C VAL A 9 -0.59 -2.98 7.04
N GLY A 10 -0.93 -4.04 6.31
CA GLY A 10 -2.30 -4.50 6.19
C GLY A 10 -3.02 -3.89 5.01
N ALA A 11 -3.52 -4.74 4.12
CA ALA A 11 -4.23 -4.33 2.91
C ALA A 11 -5.73 -4.59 2.98
N GLY A 12 -6.28 -4.80 4.19
CA GLY A 12 -7.71 -5.00 4.39
C GLY A 12 -8.53 -3.73 4.16
N GLY A 13 -9.84 -3.79 4.43
CA GLY A 13 -10.76 -2.70 4.11
C GLY A 13 -10.34 -1.34 4.66
N PHE A 14 -9.92 -1.28 5.92
CA PHE A 14 -9.47 -0.04 6.53
C PHE A 14 -8.18 0.47 5.89
N GLY A 15 -7.25 -0.45 5.59
CA GLY A 15 -6.01 -0.10 4.92
C GLY A 15 -6.25 0.50 3.54
N ARG A 16 -7.26 0.03 2.84
CA ARG A 16 -7.62 0.58 1.53
C ARG A 16 -8.10 2.02 1.63
N VAL A 17 -8.89 2.35 2.64
CA VAL A 17 -9.35 3.72 2.85
C VAL A 17 -8.17 4.65 3.13
N VAL A 18 -7.26 4.22 4.00
CA VAL A 18 -6.07 4.99 4.32
C VAL A 18 -5.18 5.15 3.09
N SER A 19 -5.01 4.09 2.29
CA SER A 19 -4.14 4.15 1.11
C SER A 19 -4.66 5.11 0.05
N GLU A 20 -5.97 5.24 -0.11
CA GLU A 20 -6.56 6.19 -1.04
C GLU A 20 -6.15 7.63 -0.72
N LEU A 21 -6.03 7.96 0.55
CA LEU A 21 -5.58 9.28 0.98
C LEU A 21 -4.06 9.41 0.89
N ALA A 22 -3.35 8.38 1.32
CA ALA A 22 -1.89 8.43 1.42
C ALA A 22 -1.20 8.47 0.04
N ARG A 23 -1.72 7.74 -0.95
CA ARG A 23 -1.07 7.65 -2.26
C ARG A 23 -1.01 8.98 -3.01
N GLN A 24 -1.81 9.95 -2.60
CA GLN A 24 -1.77 11.29 -3.20
C GLN A 24 -0.53 12.05 -2.77
N SER A 25 0.01 11.73 -1.61
CA SER A 25 1.15 12.44 -1.04
C SER A 25 2.41 11.57 -0.91
N PHE A 26 2.26 10.25 -0.98
CA PHE A 26 3.35 9.31 -0.75
C PHE A 26 3.43 8.26 -1.85
N ASP A 27 4.61 7.73 -2.04
CA ASP A 27 4.84 6.56 -2.88
C ASP A 27 4.62 5.33 -1.99
N CYS A 28 3.48 4.67 -2.16
CA CYS A 28 3.00 3.66 -1.21
C CYS A 28 3.31 2.24 -1.66
N ALA A 29 3.48 1.36 -0.68
CA ALA A 29 3.52 -0.07 -0.89
C ALA A 29 2.87 -0.76 0.31
N PHE A 30 2.33 -1.96 0.11
CA PHE A 30 1.71 -2.74 1.16
C PHE A 30 2.62 -3.88 1.64
N VAL A 31 2.48 -4.19 2.92
CA VAL A 31 2.97 -5.43 3.51
C VAL A 31 1.78 -6.15 4.15
N ASP A 32 1.50 -7.37 3.73
CA ASP A 32 0.35 -8.13 4.26
C ASP A 32 0.61 -9.62 4.10
N ASP A 33 0.55 -10.37 5.20
CA ASP A 33 0.80 -11.81 5.20
C ASP A 33 -0.38 -12.62 4.67
N GLY A 34 -1.53 -12.03 4.51
CA GLY A 34 -2.71 -12.67 3.93
C GLY A 34 -2.86 -12.43 2.43
N VAL A 35 -1.94 -11.71 1.80
CA VAL A 35 -1.99 -11.35 0.38
C VAL A 35 -0.67 -11.68 -0.27
N GLU A 36 -0.71 -12.27 -1.47
CA GLU A 36 0.52 -12.61 -2.20
C GLU A 36 1.29 -11.36 -2.60
N VAL A 37 2.61 -11.47 -2.49
CA VAL A 37 3.53 -10.45 -3.02
C VAL A 37 3.32 -10.31 -4.52
N GLY A 38 3.29 -9.10 -5.00
CA GLY A 38 3.01 -8.79 -6.41
C GLY A 38 1.56 -8.44 -6.69
N THR A 39 0.65 -8.67 -5.74
CA THR A 39 -0.75 -8.26 -5.87
C THR A 39 -0.83 -6.73 -5.88
N ILE A 40 -1.67 -6.19 -6.75
CA ILE A 40 -1.90 -4.74 -6.82
C ILE A 40 -3.27 -4.44 -6.21
N ILE A 41 -3.29 -3.56 -5.21
CA ILE A 41 -4.52 -3.15 -4.51
C ILE A 41 -4.61 -1.63 -4.56
N CYS A 42 -5.66 -1.08 -5.17
CA CYS A 42 -5.82 0.36 -5.34
C CYS A 42 -4.60 1.02 -6.00
N ASP A 43 -4.04 0.36 -7.01
CA ASP A 43 -2.83 0.78 -7.72
C ASP A 43 -1.56 0.76 -6.86
N ILE A 44 -1.60 0.09 -5.72
CA ILE A 44 -0.46 0.00 -4.80
C ILE A 44 -0.02 -1.47 -4.71
N PRO A 45 1.26 -1.78 -4.93
CA PRO A 45 1.73 -3.16 -4.89
C PRO A 45 1.93 -3.68 -3.48
N VAL A 46 1.70 -4.98 -3.31
CA VAL A 46 2.10 -5.70 -2.10
C VAL A 46 3.52 -6.20 -2.31
N ILE A 47 4.46 -5.76 -1.49
CA ILE A 47 5.89 -6.04 -1.69
C ILE A 47 6.47 -6.99 -0.66
N GLY A 48 5.71 -7.36 0.38
CA GLY A 48 6.21 -8.25 1.42
C GLY A 48 5.10 -8.76 2.32
N GLN A 49 5.47 -9.53 3.27
CA GLN A 49 4.55 -10.15 4.22
C GLN A 49 4.97 -9.90 5.67
#